data_39500ab9b55c61da64f68d09fe22e53f
#
_entry.id   39500ab9b55c61da64f68d09fe22e53f
#
_cell.length_a   1.000
_cell.length_b   1.000
_cell.length_c   1.000
_cell.angle_alpha   90.00
_cell.angle_beta   90.00
_cell.angle_gamma   90.00
#
_symmetry.space_group_name_H-M   'P 1'
#
loop_
_entity.id
_entity.type
_entity.pdbx_description
1 polymer ?
#
loop_
_entity_poly.entity_id
_entity_poly.type
_entity_poly.pdbx_seq_one_letter_code
_entity_poly.pdbx_strand_id
1 'polypeptide(L)'
;MEEKKVYIGNDTAGFYLKSKCIEYLEGKHIPYVDCGSEDDPDIEATRYPFFAAKVAKAVASGEARCGLLICGTGIGISMAANKFKGIRAGLCSTTYDAVMTRRHNNANILCMGGKTTGEWIAIEMLDAFLNTAYDGGFHDGSLELLADMERVMMNDTVWAQEPRKISTGPLADAELFDRSKG
;
A
#
# COMPACT_ATOMS: atom_id res chain seq x y z
N MET A 1 -4.79 21.76 -13.82
CA MET A 1 -3.93 20.63 -13.43
C MET A 1 -4.68 19.37 -13.83
N GLU A 2 -4.02 18.46 -14.52
CA GLU A 2 -4.63 17.17 -14.88
C GLU A 2 -4.94 16.37 -13.61
N GLU A 3 -6.11 15.75 -13.54
CA GLU A 3 -6.52 14.97 -12.37
C GLU A 3 -5.66 13.71 -12.27
N LYS A 4 -5.01 13.51 -11.12
CA LYS A 4 -4.15 12.34 -10.91
C LYS A 4 -4.98 11.05 -10.86
N LYS A 5 -4.53 10.02 -11.57
CA LYS A 5 -5.21 8.75 -11.78
C LYS A 5 -4.88 7.73 -10.68
N VAL A 6 -5.79 6.77 -10.47
CA VAL A 6 -5.51 5.56 -9.68
C VAL A 6 -4.75 4.57 -10.56
N TYR A 7 -3.58 4.09 -10.12
CA TYR A 7 -2.80 3.08 -10.84
C TYR A 7 -3.13 1.69 -10.30
N ILE A 8 -3.47 0.76 -11.19
CA ILE A 8 -3.93 -0.58 -10.82
C ILE A 8 -2.95 -1.61 -11.34
N GLY A 9 -2.57 -2.56 -10.48
CA GLY A 9 -1.73 -3.70 -10.84
C GLY A 9 -2.25 -5.00 -10.22
N ASN A 10 -2.17 -6.09 -10.96
CA ASN A 10 -2.55 -7.42 -10.50
C ASN A 10 -1.72 -8.49 -11.18
N ASP A 11 -1.59 -9.65 -10.55
CA ASP A 11 -1.23 -10.89 -11.21
C ASP A 11 -2.49 -11.62 -11.72
N THR A 12 -2.33 -12.77 -12.38
CA THR A 12 -3.45 -13.57 -12.91
C THR A 12 -4.48 -13.90 -11.84
N ALA A 13 -4.06 -14.17 -10.59
CA ALA A 13 -4.99 -14.49 -9.51
C ALA A 13 -5.85 -13.31 -9.04
N GLY A 14 -5.41 -12.09 -9.33
CA GLY A 14 -6.14 -10.85 -9.01
C GLY A 14 -7.01 -10.33 -10.14
N PHE A 15 -6.98 -10.94 -11.32
CA PHE A 15 -7.61 -10.42 -12.54
C PHE A 15 -9.12 -10.16 -12.39
N TYR A 16 -9.87 -11.15 -11.89
CA TYR A 16 -11.31 -11.00 -11.70
C TYR A 16 -11.65 -9.83 -10.78
N LEU A 17 -10.99 -9.76 -9.63
CA LEU A 17 -11.28 -8.69 -8.65
C LEU A 17 -10.86 -7.32 -9.17
N LYS A 18 -9.76 -7.23 -9.95
CA LYS A 18 -9.38 -6.02 -10.66
C LYS A 18 -10.49 -5.52 -11.56
N SER A 19 -11.08 -6.41 -12.38
CA SER A 19 -12.15 -6.03 -13.31
C SER A 19 -13.33 -5.40 -12.56
N LYS A 20 -13.71 -5.96 -11.40
CA LYS A 20 -14.77 -5.38 -10.56
C LYS A 20 -14.42 -4.02 -9.96
N CYS A 21 -13.17 -3.84 -9.57
CA CYS A 21 -12.68 -2.53 -9.12
C CYS A 21 -12.68 -1.50 -10.26
N ILE A 22 -12.35 -1.90 -11.48
CA ILE A 22 -12.41 -1.03 -12.66
C ILE A 22 -13.85 -0.62 -12.96
N GLU A 23 -14.80 -1.58 -12.99
CA GLU A 23 -16.24 -1.28 -13.16
C GLU A 23 -16.73 -0.23 -12.13
N TYR A 24 -16.29 -0.35 -10.88
CA TYR A 24 -16.61 0.62 -9.84
C TYR A 24 -16.01 2.02 -10.14
N LEU A 25 -14.73 2.10 -10.50
CA LEU A 25 -14.08 3.37 -10.82
C LEU A 25 -14.72 4.07 -12.01
N GLU A 26 -15.07 3.32 -13.05
CA GLU A 26 -15.80 3.82 -14.24
C GLU A 26 -17.17 4.36 -13.86
N GLY A 27 -17.93 3.61 -13.06
CA GLY A 27 -19.24 4.04 -12.56
C GLY A 27 -19.19 5.30 -11.70
N LYS A 28 -18.06 5.58 -11.07
CA LYS A 28 -17.80 6.81 -10.29
C LYS A 28 -17.08 7.91 -11.08
N HIS A 29 -16.76 7.68 -12.35
CA HIS A 29 -15.97 8.58 -13.19
C HIS A 29 -14.60 8.91 -12.60
N ILE A 30 -13.97 7.96 -11.88
CA ILE A 30 -12.64 8.12 -11.29
C ILE A 30 -11.59 7.67 -12.32
N PRO A 31 -10.67 8.54 -12.76
CA PRO A 31 -9.68 8.19 -13.76
C PRO A 31 -8.66 7.19 -13.21
N TYR A 32 -8.31 6.20 -14.02
CA TYR A 32 -7.34 5.15 -13.66
C TYR A 32 -6.38 4.81 -14.80
N VAL A 33 -5.32 4.08 -14.47
CA VAL A 33 -4.40 3.43 -15.40
C VAL A 33 -4.30 1.96 -15.01
N ASP A 34 -4.72 1.07 -15.88
CA ASP A 34 -4.51 -0.37 -15.72
C ASP A 34 -3.13 -0.76 -16.26
N CYS A 35 -2.23 -1.16 -15.39
CA CYS A 35 -0.91 -1.69 -15.69
C CYS A 35 -0.74 -3.14 -15.18
N GLY A 36 -1.85 -3.78 -14.83
CA GLY A 36 -1.90 -5.17 -14.36
C GLY A 36 -1.77 -6.21 -15.48
N SER A 37 -1.86 -7.48 -15.10
CA SER A 37 -1.94 -8.55 -16.07
C SER A 37 -3.31 -8.58 -16.74
N GLU A 38 -3.31 -8.98 -18.00
CA GLU A 38 -4.50 -9.51 -18.65
C GLU A 38 -4.69 -10.97 -18.21
N ASP A 39 -5.73 -11.63 -18.69
CA ASP A 39 -5.97 -13.07 -18.42
C ASP A 39 -5.00 -13.92 -19.27
N ASP A 40 -3.69 -13.74 -19.01
CA ASP A 40 -2.61 -14.40 -19.75
C ASP A 40 -2.15 -15.65 -18.99
N PRO A 41 -2.12 -16.82 -19.62
CA PRO A 41 -1.62 -18.07 -19.03
C PRO A 41 -0.10 -18.08 -18.80
N ASP A 42 0.69 -17.13 -19.31
CA ASP A 42 2.13 -17.04 -19.07
C ASP A 42 2.42 -16.58 -17.63
N ILE A 43 2.59 -17.55 -16.73
CA ILE A 43 2.84 -17.31 -15.30
C ILE A 43 4.14 -16.51 -15.07
N GLU A 44 5.16 -16.64 -15.91
CA GLU A 44 6.41 -15.88 -15.73
C GLU A 44 6.22 -14.40 -16.01
N ALA A 45 5.46 -14.06 -17.05
CA ALA A 45 5.13 -12.68 -17.39
C ALA A 45 4.15 -12.03 -16.40
N THR A 46 3.41 -12.84 -15.62
CA THR A 46 2.35 -12.37 -14.72
C THR A 46 2.73 -12.38 -13.24
N ARG A 47 4.02 -12.47 -12.90
CA ARG A 47 4.48 -12.44 -11.51
C ARG A 47 4.19 -11.10 -10.83
N TYR A 48 3.52 -11.15 -9.65
CA TYR A 48 3.09 -9.98 -8.88
C TYR A 48 4.16 -8.91 -8.65
N PRO A 49 5.49 -9.20 -8.48
CA PRO A 49 6.46 -8.14 -8.24
C PRO A 49 6.61 -7.15 -9.40
N PHE A 50 6.40 -7.57 -10.65
CA PHE A 50 6.47 -6.69 -11.81
C PHE A 50 5.35 -5.64 -11.77
N PHE A 51 4.14 -6.05 -11.41
CA PHE A 51 2.99 -5.15 -11.31
C PHE A 51 3.10 -4.23 -10.08
N ALA A 52 3.57 -4.78 -8.95
CA ALA A 52 3.88 -3.98 -7.77
C ALA A 52 4.88 -2.86 -8.10
N ALA A 53 5.95 -3.18 -8.84
CA ALA A 53 6.97 -2.21 -9.24
C ALA A 53 6.42 -1.10 -10.15
N LYS A 54 5.54 -1.44 -11.11
CA LYS A 54 4.92 -0.44 -11.99
C LYS A 54 4.10 0.57 -11.19
N VAL A 55 3.19 0.08 -10.34
CA VAL A 55 2.33 0.93 -9.51
C VAL A 55 3.13 1.71 -8.48
N ALA A 56 4.08 1.06 -7.78
CA ALA A 56 4.89 1.70 -6.77
C ALA A 56 5.73 2.86 -7.34
N LYS A 57 6.31 2.69 -8.53
CA LYS A 57 7.06 3.76 -9.22
C LYS A 57 6.17 4.96 -9.57
N ALA A 58 4.97 4.73 -10.10
CA ALA A 58 4.04 5.80 -10.43
C ALA A 58 3.57 6.56 -9.18
N VAL A 59 3.33 5.86 -8.07
CA VAL A 59 2.97 6.48 -6.79
C VAL A 59 4.16 7.25 -6.19
N ALA A 60 5.35 6.66 -6.17
CA ALA A 60 6.56 7.28 -5.60
C ALA A 60 7.00 8.54 -6.38
N SER A 61 6.83 8.57 -7.71
CA SER A 61 7.12 9.75 -8.55
C SER A 61 6.07 10.86 -8.43
N GLY A 62 4.93 10.58 -7.80
CA GLY A 62 3.80 11.51 -7.72
C GLY A 62 2.96 11.59 -9.00
N GLU A 63 3.18 10.72 -9.98
CA GLU A 63 2.37 10.58 -11.19
C GLU A 63 0.96 10.06 -10.86
N ALA A 64 0.90 9.02 -10.00
CA ALA A 64 -0.37 8.47 -9.53
C ALA A 64 -0.93 9.26 -8.34
N ARG A 65 -2.28 9.29 -8.24
CA ARG A 65 -2.99 9.70 -7.02
C ARG A 65 -2.73 8.72 -5.88
N CYS A 66 -2.89 7.44 -6.17
CA CYS A 66 -2.66 6.29 -5.29
C CYS A 66 -2.60 5.01 -6.12
N GLY A 67 -2.27 3.89 -5.47
CA GLY A 67 -2.22 2.58 -6.12
C GLY A 67 -3.28 1.61 -5.58
N LEU A 68 -3.68 0.67 -6.45
CA LEU A 68 -4.44 -0.53 -6.12
C LEU A 68 -3.66 -1.74 -6.62
N LEU A 69 -3.37 -2.69 -5.73
CA LEU A 69 -2.62 -3.91 -6.05
C LEU A 69 -3.36 -5.16 -5.61
N ILE A 70 -3.51 -6.13 -6.51
CA ILE A 70 -4.26 -7.36 -6.25
C ILE A 70 -3.46 -8.57 -6.71
N CYS A 71 -3.23 -9.53 -5.81
CA CYS A 71 -2.73 -10.87 -6.15
C CYS A 71 -3.60 -11.94 -5.49
N GLY A 72 -3.20 -13.18 -5.45
CA GLY A 72 -4.00 -14.23 -4.86
C GLY A 72 -4.46 -13.95 -3.42
N THR A 73 -3.54 -13.50 -2.55
CA THR A 73 -3.80 -13.20 -1.13
C THR A 73 -3.55 -11.73 -0.77
N GLY A 74 -3.02 -10.92 -1.68
CA GLY A 74 -2.56 -9.56 -1.39
C GLY A 74 -1.22 -9.48 -0.66
N ILE A 75 -0.76 -10.58 -0.03
CA ILE A 75 0.44 -10.59 0.83
C ILE A 75 1.70 -10.31 0.01
N GLY A 76 1.98 -11.13 -1.00
CA GLY A 76 3.22 -11.00 -1.78
C GLY A 76 3.32 -9.66 -2.50
N ILE A 77 2.23 -9.18 -3.08
CA ILE A 77 2.23 -7.93 -3.83
C ILE A 77 2.40 -6.70 -2.90
N SER A 78 1.88 -6.75 -1.67
CA SER A 78 2.11 -5.72 -0.66
C SER A 78 3.58 -5.69 -0.19
N MET A 79 4.18 -6.88 0.04
CA MET A 79 5.60 -6.98 0.37
C MET A 79 6.49 -6.40 -0.74
N ALA A 80 6.17 -6.69 -2.00
CA ALA A 80 6.92 -6.16 -3.14
C ALA A 80 6.80 -4.63 -3.26
N ALA A 81 5.59 -4.09 -3.12
CA ALA A 81 5.36 -2.65 -3.18
C ALA A 81 6.12 -1.89 -2.09
N ASN A 82 6.13 -2.42 -0.85
CA ASN A 82 6.85 -1.81 0.27
C ASN A 82 8.39 -1.90 0.19
N LYS A 83 8.96 -2.44 -0.91
CA LYS A 83 10.39 -2.35 -1.22
C LYS A 83 10.76 -1.04 -1.93
N PHE A 84 9.81 -0.21 -2.26
CA PHE A 84 10.03 1.07 -2.94
C PHE A 84 9.93 2.22 -1.94
N LYS A 85 10.90 3.13 -2.00
CA LYS A 85 10.96 4.31 -1.12
C LYS A 85 9.71 5.19 -1.27
N GLY A 86 9.16 5.63 -0.14
CA GLY A 86 7.97 6.46 -0.10
C GLY A 86 6.66 5.68 -0.27
N ILE A 87 6.72 4.34 -0.37
CA ILE A 87 5.53 3.50 -0.49
C ILE A 87 5.09 2.98 0.88
N ARG A 88 3.81 3.15 1.14
CA ARG A 88 3.11 2.61 2.29
C ARG A 88 1.92 1.81 1.76
N ALA A 89 2.20 0.57 1.38
CA ALA A 89 1.21 -0.36 0.85
C ALA A 89 0.55 -1.12 1.99
N GLY A 90 -0.73 -0.83 2.23
CA GLY A 90 -1.56 -1.49 3.23
C GLY A 90 -2.24 -2.73 2.66
N LEU A 91 -1.96 -3.92 3.22
CA LEU A 91 -2.76 -5.12 2.98
C LEU A 91 -4.02 -5.03 3.82
N CYS A 92 -5.17 -4.99 3.16
CA CYS A 92 -6.47 -4.87 3.80
C CYS A 92 -7.34 -6.08 3.46
N SER A 93 -8.10 -6.56 4.43
CA SER A 93 -9.08 -7.64 4.30
C SER A 93 -10.48 -7.23 4.79
N THR A 94 -10.58 -6.07 5.42
CA THR A 94 -11.84 -5.46 5.87
C THR A 94 -11.90 -3.98 5.51
N THR A 95 -13.11 -3.43 5.45
CA THR A 95 -13.32 -1.98 5.26
C THR A 95 -12.67 -1.17 6.39
N TYR A 96 -12.68 -1.72 7.62
CA TYR A 96 -12.00 -1.08 8.76
C TYR A 96 -10.49 -0.95 8.52
N ASP A 97 -9.82 -2.00 7.99
CA ASP A 97 -8.39 -1.92 7.66
C ASP A 97 -8.12 -0.83 6.63
N ALA A 98 -8.97 -0.73 5.60
CA ALA A 98 -8.84 0.27 4.54
C ALA A 98 -8.99 1.70 5.08
N VAL A 99 -9.91 1.93 6.01
CA VAL A 99 -10.07 3.21 6.70
C VAL A 99 -8.84 3.50 7.58
N MET A 100 -8.43 2.56 8.44
CA MET A 100 -7.36 2.79 9.40
C MET A 100 -5.99 2.92 8.73
N THR A 101 -5.70 2.16 7.67
CA THR A 101 -4.44 2.31 6.94
C THR A 101 -4.32 3.70 6.29
N ARG A 102 -5.44 4.33 5.92
CA ARG A 102 -5.44 5.73 5.46
C ARG A 102 -5.27 6.68 6.63
N ARG A 103 -6.13 6.59 7.64
CA ARG A 103 -6.16 7.52 8.78
C ARG A 103 -4.85 7.55 9.56
N HIS A 104 -4.29 6.38 9.85
CA HIS A 104 -3.13 6.26 10.75
C HIS A 104 -1.80 6.17 10.00
N ASN A 105 -1.76 5.47 8.85
CA ASN A 105 -0.51 5.19 8.15
C ASN A 105 -0.33 6.02 6.88
N ASN A 106 -1.31 6.85 6.52
CA ASN A 106 -1.32 7.58 5.26
C ASN A 106 -0.91 6.67 4.09
N ALA A 107 -1.46 5.43 4.07
CA ALA A 107 -1.14 4.46 3.02
C ALA A 107 -1.47 5.04 1.65
N ASN A 108 -0.56 4.87 0.70
CA ASN A 108 -0.70 5.36 -0.66
C ASN A 108 -0.96 4.25 -1.69
N ILE A 109 -0.93 2.99 -1.25
CA ILE A 109 -1.32 1.82 -2.04
C ILE A 109 -2.23 0.93 -1.20
N LEU A 110 -3.41 0.57 -1.74
CA LEU A 110 -4.28 -0.47 -1.20
C LEU A 110 -3.89 -1.82 -1.82
N CYS A 111 -3.68 -2.84 -0.99
CA CYS A 111 -3.44 -4.21 -1.44
C CYS A 111 -4.56 -5.14 -0.97
N MET A 112 -5.05 -6.00 -1.86
CA MET A 112 -6.14 -6.94 -1.59
C MET A 112 -5.84 -8.32 -2.17
N GLY A 113 -6.50 -9.35 -1.62
CA GLY A 113 -6.42 -10.72 -2.12
C GLY A 113 -7.57 -11.10 -3.03
N GLY A 114 -7.29 -11.34 -4.31
CA GLY A 114 -8.32 -11.71 -5.30
C GLY A 114 -8.98 -13.05 -5.05
N LYS A 115 -8.36 -13.93 -4.25
CA LYS A 115 -8.92 -15.23 -3.84
C LYS A 115 -9.46 -15.25 -2.40
N THR A 116 -9.18 -14.23 -1.63
CA THR A 116 -9.54 -14.17 -0.20
C THR A 116 -10.54 -13.07 0.13
N THR A 117 -10.78 -12.15 -0.81
CA THR A 117 -11.68 -11.01 -0.61
C THR A 117 -12.90 -11.14 -1.54
N GLY A 118 -14.08 -11.07 -0.97
CA GLY A 118 -15.32 -11.02 -1.75
C GLY A 118 -15.47 -9.68 -2.47
N GLU A 119 -16.13 -9.69 -3.63
CA GLU A 119 -16.30 -8.51 -4.50
C GLU A 119 -16.88 -7.29 -3.76
N TRP A 120 -17.97 -7.49 -3.01
CA TRP A 120 -18.62 -6.39 -2.27
C TRP A 120 -17.68 -5.73 -1.25
N ILE A 121 -16.97 -6.54 -0.47
CA ILE A 121 -16.01 -6.01 0.51
C ILE A 121 -14.84 -5.31 -0.18
N ALA A 122 -14.38 -5.82 -1.32
CA ALA A 122 -13.31 -5.18 -2.09
C ALA A 122 -13.70 -3.79 -2.59
N ILE A 123 -14.94 -3.64 -3.06
CA ILE A 123 -15.47 -2.34 -3.51
C ILE A 123 -15.62 -1.38 -2.32
N GLU A 124 -16.15 -1.85 -1.18
CA GLU A 124 -16.23 -1.03 0.04
C GLU A 124 -14.85 -0.59 0.54
N MET A 125 -13.86 -1.49 0.50
CA MET A 125 -12.48 -1.16 0.86
C MET A 125 -11.88 -0.11 -0.09
N LEU A 126 -12.10 -0.26 -1.39
CA LEU A 126 -11.63 0.70 -2.39
C LEU A 126 -12.28 2.08 -2.19
N ASP A 127 -13.60 2.12 -2.01
CA ASP A 127 -14.32 3.36 -1.73
C ASP A 127 -13.79 4.04 -0.46
N ALA A 128 -13.69 3.28 0.62
CA ALA A 128 -13.16 3.77 1.89
C ALA A 128 -11.72 4.31 1.75
N PHE A 129 -10.84 3.57 1.05
CA PHE A 129 -9.46 3.99 0.84
C PHE A 129 -9.36 5.29 0.04
N LEU A 130 -10.17 5.46 -1.00
CA LEU A 130 -10.16 6.64 -1.86
C LEU A 130 -10.71 7.89 -1.18
N ASN A 131 -11.65 7.73 -0.24
CA ASN A 131 -12.38 8.81 0.40
C ASN A 131 -11.97 9.10 1.84
N THR A 132 -11.05 8.33 2.43
CA THR A 132 -10.57 8.56 3.79
C THR A 132 -9.32 9.44 3.79
N ALA A 133 -9.36 10.53 4.53
CA ALA A 133 -8.22 11.43 4.74
C ALA A 133 -7.26 10.86 5.80
N TYR A 134 -6.02 11.35 5.77
CA TYR A 134 -5.04 11.09 6.82
C TYR A 134 -5.31 11.98 8.03
N ASP A 135 -5.26 11.42 9.24
CA ASP A 135 -5.55 12.17 10.47
C ASP A 135 -4.40 13.09 10.90
N GLY A 136 -3.16 12.79 10.52
CA GLY A 136 -1.98 13.57 10.95
C GLY A 136 -1.70 13.47 12.46
N GLY A 137 -1.10 14.55 13.00
CA GLY A 137 -0.91 14.71 14.44
C GLY A 137 -0.05 13.62 15.08
N PHE A 138 -0.59 12.83 16.00
CA PHE A 138 0.15 11.77 16.69
C PHE A 138 0.80 10.76 15.73
N HIS A 139 0.16 10.51 14.58
CA HIS A 139 0.65 9.54 13.60
C HIS A 139 1.85 10.04 12.78
N ASP A 140 2.10 11.35 12.73
CA ASP A 140 3.22 11.94 11.98
C ASP A 140 4.56 11.41 12.48
N GLY A 141 4.73 11.27 13.80
CA GLY A 141 5.96 10.72 14.37
C GLY A 141 6.32 9.32 13.90
N SER A 142 5.32 8.45 13.71
CA SER A 142 5.54 7.10 13.16
C SER A 142 5.93 7.16 11.69
N LEU A 143 5.32 8.05 10.91
CA LEU A 143 5.66 8.21 9.49
C LEU A 143 7.04 8.83 9.28
N GLU A 144 7.47 9.75 10.14
CA GLU A 144 8.82 10.29 10.15
C GLU A 144 9.86 9.19 10.43
N LEU A 145 9.60 8.31 11.41
CA LEU A 145 10.47 7.17 11.68
C LEU A 145 10.55 6.22 10.50
N LEU A 146 9.43 5.91 9.83
CA LEU A 146 9.44 5.08 8.61
C LEU A 146 10.29 5.74 7.50
N ALA A 147 10.16 7.03 7.29
CA ALA A 147 10.96 7.76 6.30
C ALA A 147 12.46 7.76 6.65
N ASP A 148 12.79 7.87 7.93
CA ASP A 148 14.16 7.76 8.43
C ASP A 148 14.74 6.36 8.20
N MET A 149 13.95 5.30 8.46
CA MET A 149 14.34 3.90 8.16
C MET A 149 14.63 3.71 6.67
N GLU A 150 13.74 4.20 5.80
CA GLU A 150 13.93 4.14 4.35
C GLU A 150 15.23 4.84 3.93
N ARG A 151 15.49 6.04 4.46
CA ARG A 151 16.68 6.82 4.15
C ARG A 151 17.97 6.11 4.54
N VAL A 152 17.98 5.45 5.70
CA VAL A 152 19.14 4.74 6.21
C VAL A 152 19.36 3.43 5.46
N MET A 153 18.31 2.62 5.32
CA MET A 153 18.43 1.27 4.74
C MET A 153 18.72 1.29 3.23
N MET A 154 18.28 2.33 2.52
CA MET A 154 18.55 2.46 1.08
C MET A 154 19.91 3.11 0.75
N ASN A 155 20.64 3.62 1.75
CA ASN A 155 21.94 4.25 1.56
C ASN A 155 23.10 3.45 2.18
N ASP A 156 22.89 2.16 2.50
CA ASP A 156 23.88 1.27 3.17
C ASP A 156 24.47 1.84 4.47
N THR A 157 23.78 2.80 5.10
CA THR A 157 24.17 3.37 6.38
C THR A 157 23.55 2.57 7.54
N VAL A 158 24.31 2.40 8.60
CA VAL A 158 23.81 1.70 9.80
C VAL A 158 22.72 2.53 10.46
N TRP A 159 21.59 1.91 10.79
CA TRP A 159 20.54 2.54 11.58
C TRP A 159 21.09 2.87 12.99
N ALA A 160 21.26 4.15 13.28
CA ALA A 160 21.86 4.64 14.52
C ALA A 160 20.90 5.57 15.31
N GLN A 161 19.60 5.50 15.04
CA GLN A 161 18.68 6.34 15.82
C GLN A 161 18.43 5.75 17.21
N GLU A 162 18.73 6.55 18.23
CA GLU A 162 18.23 6.29 19.58
C GLU A 162 16.70 6.31 19.58
N PRO A 163 16.04 5.40 20.32
CA PRO A 163 14.60 5.42 20.48
C PRO A 163 14.15 6.79 21.00
N ARG A 164 13.42 7.55 20.21
CA ARG A 164 12.79 8.78 20.72
C ARG A 164 11.80 8.38 21.79
N LYS A 165 11.89 8.92 23.01
CA LYS A 165 10.86 8.73 24.02
C LYS A 165 9.54 9.28 23.48
N ILE A 166 8.64 8.37 23.14
CA ILE A 166 7.27 8.73 22.81
C ILE A 166 6.57 9.01 24.14
N SER A 167 6.31 10.27 24.41
CA SER A 167 5.98 10.78 25.75
C SER A 167 4.54 10.55 26.20
N THR A 168 3.78 9.62 25.62
CA THR A 168 2.37 9.46 26.02
C THR A 168 1.92 8.01 26.03
N GLY A 169 1.84 7.43 27.22
CA GLY A 169 1.15 6.18 27.48
C GLY A 169 2.03 5.03 28.00
N PRO A 170 1.43 3.93 28.47
CA PRO A 170 2.12 2.80 29.11
C PRO A 170 3.07 1.99 28.19
N LEU A 171 3.15 2.30 26.91
CA LEU A 171 4.08 1.70 25.95
C LEU A 171 5.31 2.59 25.67
N ALA A 172 5.43 3.75 26.32
CA ALA A 172 6.54 4.69 26.12
C ALA A 172 7.92 4.11 26.51
N ASP A 173 7.94 3.07 27.34
CA ASP A 173 9.14 2.45 27.88
C ASP A 173 9.47 1.10 27.22
N ALA A 174 8.77 0.69 26.18
CA ALA A 174 9.10 -0.52 25.43
C ALA A 174 10.38 -0.31 24.63
N GLU A 175 11.47 -0.95 25.03
CA GLU A 175 12.74 -1.04 24.31
C GLU A 175 12.54 -1.86 23.03
N LEU A 176 11.90 -1.27 22.01
CA LEU A 176 11.41 -1.99 20.84
C LEU A 176 12.52 -2.43 19.87
N PHE A 177 13.77 -1.97 20.00
CA PHE A 177 14.84 -2.25 19.05
C PHE A 177 16.26 -2.36 19.64
N ASP A 178 16.39 -2.77 20.90
CA ASP A 178 17.72 -3.08 21.45
C ASP A 178 18.22 -4.45 20.91
N ARG A 179 18.95 -4.41 19.79
CA ARG A 179 19.61 -5.59 19.22
C ARG A 179 20.92 -5.98 19.94
N SER A 180 21.31 -5.29 21.02
CA SER A 180 22.52 -5.61 21.76
C SER A 180 22.35 -6.80 22.73
N LYS A 181 21.12 -7.32 22.85
CA LYS A 181 20.76 -8.41 23.77
C LYS A 181 20.30 -9.68 23.07
N GLY A 182 20.65 -9.89 21.78
CA GLY A 182 20.39 -11.13 21.03
C GLY A 182 21.66 -11.83 20.62
#